data_2edba9527e26e83c19cdc811b2bc823a
#
_entry.id   2edba9527e26e83c19cdc811b2bc823a
#
_cell.length_a   1.000
_cell.length_b   1.000
_cell.length_c   1.000
_cell.angle_alpha   90.00
_cell.angle_beta   90.00
_cell.angle_gamma   90.00
#
_symmetry.space_group_name_H-M   'P 1'
#
loop_
_entity.id
_entity.type
_entity.pdbx_description
1 polymer ?
#
loop_
_entity_poly.entity_id
_entity_poly.type
_entity_poly.pdbx_seq_one_letter_code
_entity_poly.pdbx_strand_id
1 'polypeptide(L)'
;MATKKEEIEVKVANDDTRIEKVDQVLPPIALLEKFPASQEAADLVHETRLHAHNIIHGKDDRLLVVIGPCSIHDPKAALDYAKRLKVLRDEYKDTLEVVMRVYFEKPRTTVGWKGLINDPYLNDTYRLNDGLRIARKLLSDINNLGVPSAGEFLDMITPQYVADFMSWGAIGAR
;
A
#
# COMPACT_ATOMS: atom_id res chain seq x y z
N MET A 1 11.76 -64.73 -12.73
CA MET A 1 11.45 -63.74 -11.69
C MET A 1 10.82 -62.52 -12.36
N ALA A 2 9.52 -62.39 -12.24
CA ALA A 2 8.78 -61.28 -12.84
C ALA A 2 8.72 -60.16 -11.82
N THR A 3 9.32 -59.00 -12.12
CA THR A 3 9.21 -57.76 -11.36
C THR A 3 7.82 -57.22 -11.42
N LYS A 4 7.10 -57.24 -10.28
CA LYS A 4 5.84 -56.53 -10.08
C LYS A 4 6.11 -55.01 -10.28
N LYS A 5 5.55 -54.44 -11.32
CA LYS A 5 5.35 -52.99 -11.39
C LYS A 5 4.34 -52.60 -10.32
N GLU A 6 4.75 -51.89 -9.30
CA GLU A 6 3.83 -51.19 -8.40
C GLU A 6 3.12 -50.10 -9.24
N GLU A 7 1.83 -50.30 -9.44
CA GLU A 7 0.94 -49.23 -9.96
C GLU A 7 0.86 -48.17 -8.86
N ILE A 8 1.40 -47.00 -9.15
CA ILE A 8 1.23 -45.80 -8.31
C ILE A 8 -0.26 -45.41 -8.44
N GLU A 9 -1.01 -45.68 -7.40
CA GLU A 9 -2.40 -45.22 -7.29
C GLU A 9 -2.39 -43.68 -7.29
N VAL A 10 -2.84 -43.07 -8.40
CA VAL A 10 -2.98 -41.61 -8.50
C VAL A 10 -4.10 -41.18 -7.58
N LYS A 11 -3.76 -40.67 -6.41
CA LYS A 11 -4.74 -40.07 -5.51
C LYS A 11 -5.43 -38.90 -6.22
N VAL A 12 -6.74 -38.95 -6.30
CA VAL A 12 -7.55 -37.83 -6.79
C VAL A 12 -7.34 -36.66 -5.82
N ALA A 13 -6.81 -35.55 -6.32
CA ALA A 13 -6.67 -34.33 -5.54
C ALA A 13 -8.05 -33.77 -5.20
N ASN A 14 -8.33 -33.59 -3.92
CA ASN A 14 -9.58 -33.04 -3.44
C ASN A 14 -9.45 -31.57 -2.96
N ASP A 15 -8.24 -31.07 -2.87
CA ASP A 15 -7.84 -29.73 -2.49
C ASP A 15 -7.14 -29.03 -3.67
N ASP A 16 -7.17 -27.71 -3.67
CA ASP A 16 -6.53 -26.86 -4.67
C ASP A 16 -6.88 -27.12 -6.14
N THR A 17 -7.99 -27.80 -6.39
CA THR A 17 -8.39 -28.25 -7.73
C THR A 17 -8.68 -27.12 -8.74
N ARG A 18 -8.75 -25.85 -8.27
CA ARG A 18 -8.99 -24.65 -9.09
C ARG A 18 -7.84 -23.65 -9.00
N ILE A 19 -6.73 -24.02 -8.37
CA ILE A 19 -5.53 -23.19 -8.25
C ILE A 19 -4.54 -23.63 -9.31
N GLU A 20 -4.20 -22.73 -10.22
CA GLU A 20 -3.20 -22.99 -11.26
C GLU A 20 -1.77 -22.89 -10.71
N LYS A 21 -1.56 -21.95 -9.79
CA LYS A 21 -0.23 -21.62 -9.30
C LYS A 21 -0.29 -20.96 -7.93
N VAL A 22 0.68 -21.29 -7.08
CA VAL A 22 0.94 -20.61 -5.83
C VAL A 22 2.33 -19.99 -5.90
N ASP A 23 2.40 -18.66 -5.81
CA ASP A 23 3.65 -17.93 -5.78
C ASP A 23 3.97 -17.47 -4.37
N GLN A 24 5.25 -17.58 -4.01
CA GLN A 24 5.72 -17.11 -2.71
C GLN A 24 5.75 -15.58 -2.66
N VAL A 25 5.15 -15.00 -1.63
CA VAL A 25 5.21 -13.56 -1.37
C VAL A 25 6.48 -13.26 -0.57
N LEU A 26 7.21 -12.21 -0.95
CA LEU A 26 8.38 -11.73 -0.21
C LEU A 26 7.99 -11.38 1.23
N PRO A 27 8.75 -11.75 2.24
CA PRO A 27 8.46 -11.36 3.61
C PRO A 27 8.57 -9.83 3.78
N PRO A 28 7.76 -9.20 4.64
CA PRO A 28 7.79 -7.74 4.86
C PRO A 28 9.18 -7.21 5.14
N ILE A 29 9.95 -7.90 5.99
CA ILE A 29 11.31 -7.47 6.36
C ILE A 29 12.22 -7.25 5.16
N ALA A 30 12.14 -8.09 4.12
CA ALA A 30 12.97 -7.96 2.93
C ALA A 30 12.68 -6.65 2.15
N LEU A 31 11.43 -6.16 2.21
CA LEU A 31 11.05 -4.89 1.60
C LEU A 31 11.40 -3.70 2.49
N LEU A 32 11.25 -3.83 3.81
CA LEU A 32 11.64 -2.81 4.77
C LEU A 32 13.15 -2.53 4.69
N GLU A 33 13.98 -3.56 4.61
CA GLU A 33 15.43 -3.44 4.44
C GLU A 33 15.82 -2.82 3.09
N LYS A 34 15.09 -3.16 2.03
CA LYS A 34 15.37 -2.63 0.68
C LYS A 34 14.97 -1.18 0.50
N PHE A 35 13.89 -0.76 1.14
CA PHE A 35 13.35 0.60 1.11
C PHE A 35 13.06 1.05 2.54
N PRO A 36 14.09 1.31 3.35
CA PRO A 36 13.91 1.80 4.71
C PRO A 36 13.31 3.20 4.71
N ALA A 37 12.57 3.55 5.75
CA ALA A 37 12.17 4.92 5.97
C ALA A 37 13.41 5.73 6.37
N SER A 38 13.60 6.90 5.75
CA SER A 38 14.59 7.87 6.23
C SER A 38 14.13 8.46 7.57
N GLN A 39 15.05 9.12 8.28
CA GLN A 39 14.70 9.78 9.54
C GLN A 39 13.65 10.87 9.28
N GLU A 40 13.82 11.66 8.22
CA GLU A 40 12.88 12.73 7.84
C GLU A 40 11.49 12.19 7.52
N ALA A 41 11.39 11.05 6.82
CA ALA A 41 10.11 10.40 6.54
C ALA A 41 9.46 9.85 7.82
N ALA A 42 10.24 9.26 8.72
CA ALA A 42 9.76 8.75 9.99
C ALA A 42 9.24 9.88 10.90
N ASP A 43 9.98 10.98 10.99
CA ASP A 43 9.59 12.17 11.75
C ASP A 43 8.30 12.79 11.18
N LEU A 44 8.22 12.94 9.85
CA LEU A 44 7.01 13.43 9.16
C LEU A 44 5.78 12.59 9.50
N VAL A 45 5.91 11.25 9.44
CA VAL A 45 4.80 10.34 9.78
C VAL A 45 4.42 10.48 11.24
N HIS A 46 5.39 10.54 12.15
CA HIS A 46 5.15 10.69 13.58
C HIS A 46 4.43 12.00 13.90
N GLU A 47 4.95 13.14 13.43
CA GLU A 47 4.38 14.46 13.62
C GLU A 47 2.94 14.56 13.05
N THR A 48 2.73 14.07 11.83
CA THR A 48 1.41 14.10 11.20
C THR A 48 0.40 13.25 11.98
N ARG A 49 0.80 12.09 12.51
CA ARG A 49 -0.06 11.28 13.40
C ARG A 49 -0.44 12.04 14.68
N LEU A 50 0.51 12.76 15.26
CA LEU A 50 0.26 13.60 16.45
C LEU A 50 -0.67 14.78 16.12
N HIS A 51 -0.48 15.44 14.99
CA HIS A 51 -1.36 16.51 14.51
C HIS A 51 -2.78 15.98 14.30
N ALA A 52 -2.95 14.88 13.57
CA ALA A 52 -4.24 14.26 13.33
C ALA A 52 -4.94 13.89 14.65
N HIS A 53 -4.21 13.31 15.62
CA HIS A 53 -4.72 13.03 16.95
C HIS A 53 -5.21 14.30 17.65
N ASN A 54 -4.41 15.36 17.64
CA ASN A 54 -4.75 16.62 18.31
C ASN A 54 -5.97 17.30 17.68
N ILE A 55 -6.05 17.31 16.35
CA ILE A 55 -7.20 17.86 15.60
C ILE A 55 -8.49 17.12 15.98
N ILE A 56 -8.47 15.79 15.96
CA ILE A 56 -9.65 14.96 16.28
C ILE A 56 -10.12 15.17 17.72
N HIS A 57 -9.19 15.46 18.64
CA HIS A 57 -9.51 15.69 20.06
C HIS A 57 -9.70 17.17 20.41
N GLY A 58 -9.80 18.06 19.42
CA GLY A 58 -10.03 19.49 19.62
C GLY A 58 -8.90 20.23 20.34
N LYS A 59 -7.66 19.74 20.22
CA LYS A 59 -6.44 20.37 20.75
C LYS A 59 -5.68 21.19 19.71
N ASP A 60 -6.05 21.09 18.46
CA ASP A 60 -5.52 21.77 17.31
C ASP A 60 -6.69 22.21 16.45
N ASP A 61 -6.79 23.49 16.16
CA ASP A 61 -7.94 24.09 15.45
C ASP A 61 -7.85 23.93 13.93
N ARG A 62 -6.76 23.36 13.39
CA ARG A 62 -6.64 23.08 11.97
C ARG A 62 -7.65 22.03 11.51
N LEU A 63 -7.94 22.03 10.22
CA LEU A 63 -8.75 20.97 9.61
C LEU A 63 -7.85 19.87 9.03
N LEU A 64 -8.08 18.62 9.40
CA LEU A 64 -7.44 17.46 8.77
C LEU A 64 -8.06 17.20 7.40
N VAL A 65 -7.24 17.24 6.35
CA VAL A 65 -7.67 17.06 4.95
C VAL A 65 -6.93 15.88 4.33
N VAL A 66 -7.65 14.79 4.04
CA VAL A 66 -7.12 13.65 3.27
C VAL A 66 -7.57 13.78 1.83
N ILE A 67 -6.66 14.12 0.92
CA ILE A 67 -6.97 14.45 -0.47
C ILE A 67 -5.99 13.79 -1.45
N GLY A 68 -6.51 13.29 -2.58
CA GLY A 68 -5.69 12.68 -3.62
C GLY A 68 -6.49 11.89 -4.63
N PRO A 69 -5.80 11.18 -5.54
CA PRO A 69 -6.44 10.34 -6.54
C PRO A 69 -7.32 9.25 -5.91
N CYS A 70 -8.33 8.79 -6.64
CA CYS A 70 -9.16 7.68 -6.20
C CYS A 70 -8.34 6.40 -5.99
N SER A 71 -7.40 6.11 -6.90
CA SER A 71 -6.40 5.03 -6.79
C SER A 71 -5.16 5.40 -7.56
N ILE A 72 -4.03 4.97 -7.04
CA ILE A 72 -2.75 5.09 -7.73
C ILE A 72 -2.63 3.94 -8.73
N HIS A 73 -2.40 4.26 -10.00
CA HIS A 73 -2.06 3.30 -11.06
C HIS A 73 -0.76 3.66 -11.77
N ASP A 74 -0.36 4.93 -11.74
CA ASP A 74 0.88 5.45 -12.31
C ASP A 74 1.71 6.14 -11.22
N PRO A 75 2.87 5.58 -10.81
CA PRO A 75 3.74 6.18 -9.82
C PRO A 75 4.30 7.55 -10.22
N LYS A 76 4.52 7.81 -11.51
CA LYS A 76 5.05 9.10 -11.99
C LYS A 76 4.00 10.19 -11.83
N ALA A 77 2.76 9.91 -12.21
CA ALA A 77 1.64 10.82 -12.03
C ALA A 77 1.37 11.08 -10.54
N ALA A 78 1.51 10.06 -9.69
CA ALA A 78 1.37 10.21 -8.25
C ALA A 78 2.45 11.13 -7.64
N LEU A 79 3.71 11.01 -8.09
CA LEU A 79 4.79 11.89 -7.65
C LEU A 79 4.63 13.32 -8.15
N ASP A 80 4.15 13.53 -9.37
CA ASP A 80 3.82 14.87 -9.87
C ASP A 80 2.70 15.52 -9.04
N TYR A 81 1.65 14.75 -8.73
CA TYR A 81 0.60 15.20 -7.83
C TYR A 81 1.15 15.57 -6.43
N ALA A 82 2.00 14.72 -5.85
CA ALA A 82 2.61 14.98 -4.55
C ALA A 82 3.43 16.29 -4.53
N LYS A 83 4.22 16.55 -5.59
CA LYS A 83 4.99 17.80 -5.72
C LYS A 83 4.10 19.04 -5.72
N ARG A 84 2.98 19.00 -6.44
CA ARG A 84 2.01 20.10 -6.47
C ARG A 84 1.30 20.25 -5.13
N LEU A 85 0.91 19.13 -4.52
CA LEU A 85 0.25 19.12 -3.22
C LEU A 85 1.17 19.65 -2.11
N LYS A 86 2.48 19.40 -2.19
CA LYS A 86 3.48 19.93 -1.25
C LYS A 86 3.45 21.45 -1.16
N VAL A 87 3.33 22.14 -2.31
CA VAL A 87 3.26 23.60 -2.35
C VAL A 87 2.04 24.12 -1.59
N LEU A 88 0.87 23.52 -1.84
CA LEU A 88 -0.38 23.89 -1.16
C LEU A 88 -0.34 23.52 0.33
N ARG A 89 0.23 22.36 0.66
CA ARG A 89 0.40 21.95 2.05
C ARG A 89 1.23 22.97 2.83
N ASP A 90 2.32 23.47 2.25
CA ASP A 90 3.18 24.46 2.90
C ASP A 90 2.50 25.82 3.01
N GLU A 91 1.71 26.22 1.99
CA GLU A 91 0.95 27.47 1.98
C GLU A 91 -0.15 27.50 3.07
N TYR A 92 -0.86 26.38 3.25
CA TYR A 92 -2.00 26.30 4.18
C TYR A 92 -1.68 25.62 5.52
N LYS A 93 -0.41 25.39 5.86
CA LYS A 93 0.02 24.62 7.04
C LYS A 93 -0.54 25.11 8.38
N ASP A 94 -0.86 26.41 8.47
CA ASP A 94 -1.37 27.03 9.69
C ASP A 94 -2.89 26.82 9.88
N THR A 95 -3.60 26.40 8.84
CA THR A 95 -5.05 26.19 8.86
C THR A 95 -5.46 24.77 8.50
N LEU A 96 -4.64 24.06 7.72
CA LEU A 96 -4.90 22.70 7.26
C LEU A 96 -3.74 21.77 7.57
N GLU A 97 -4.05 20.59 8.08
CA GLU A 97 -3.14 19.43 8.05
C GLU A 97 -3.50 18.59 6.82
N VAL A 98 -2.71 18.74 5.76
CA VAL A 98 -2.96 18.09 4.47
C VAL A 98 -2.19 16.78 4.38
N VAL A 99 -2.90 15.68 4.18
CA VAL A 99 -2.37 14.33 4.01
C VAL A 99 -2.76 13.82 2.62
N MET A 100 -1.78 13.33 1.85
CA MET A 100 -2.05 12.79 0.52
C MET A 100 -2.72 11.44 0.59
N ARG A 101 -3.86 11.29 -0.08
CA ARG A 101 -4.50 9.99 -0.25
C ARG A 101 -3.71 9.15 -1.26
N VAL A 102 -3.21 7.99 -0.80
CA VAL A 102 -2.39 7.06 -1.59
C VAL A 102 -3.01 5.66 -1.48
N TYR A 103 -4.04 5.40 -2.28
CA TYR A 103 -4.76 4.13 -2.26
C TYR A 103 -4.24 3.23 -3.39
N PHE A 104 -3.73 2.05 -3.02
CA PHE A 104 -3.10 1.09 -3.93
C PHE A 104 -3.99 -0.08 -4.31
N GLU A 105 -5.05 -0.31 -3.56
CA GLU A 105 -5.92 -1.46 -3.73
C GLU A 105 -7.35 -1.06 -4.04
N LYS A 106 -8.10 -1.99 -4.60
CA LYS A 106 -9.53 -1.84 -4.89
C LYS A 106 -10.30 -2.99 -4.25
N PRO A 107 -11.36 -2.72 -3.47
CA PRO A 107 -12.18 -3.75 -2.86
C PRO A 107 -13.09 -4.42 -3.93
N ARG A 108 -12.49 -5.14 -4.87
CA ARG A 108 -13.20 -5.83 -5.95
C ARG A 108 -13.45 -7.28 -5.56
N THR A 109 -14.70 -7.75 -5.73
CA THR A 109 -15.05 -9.14 -5.46
C THR A 109 -14.86 -10.04 -6.69
N THR A 110 -15.28 -9.61 -7.88
CA THR A 110 -15.28 -10.43 -9.08
C THR A 110 -14.57 -9.81 -10.26
N VAL A 111 -14.98 -8.63 -10.70
CA VAL A 111 -14.53 -8.02 -11.96
C VAL A 111 -13.83 -6.69 -11.71
N GLY A 112 -12.83 -6.40 -12.54
CA GLY A 112 -12.11 -5.15 -12.59
C GLY A 112 -10.75 -5.20 -11.91
N TRP A 113 -9.93 -4.22 -12.22
CA TRP A 113 -8.57 -4.08 -11.72
C TRP A 113 -8.51 -4.07 -10.19
N LYS A 114 -7.64 -4.90 -9.63
CA LYS A 114 -7.51 -5.13 -8.18
C LYS A 114 -6.64 -4.08 -7.46
N GLY A 115 -6.03 -3.14 -8.18
CA GLY A 115 -5.14 -2.11 -7.65
C GLY A 115 -3.66 -2.37 -7.94
N LEU A 116 -2.84 -1.36 -7.70
CA LEU A 116 -1.40 -1.35 -8.04
C LEU A 116 -0.62 -2.48 -7.37
N ILE A 117 -0.95 -2.81 -6.11
CA ILE A 117 -0.25 -3.90 -5.40
C ILE A 117 -0.55 -5.24 -6.04
N ASN A 118 -1.82 -5.50 -6.37
CA ASN A 118 -2.24 -6.80 -6.87
C ASN A 118 -1.94 -6.99 -8.37
N ASP A 119 -2.11 -5.95 -9.19
CA ASP A 119 -1.85 -5.99 -10.63
C ASP A 119 -1.18 -4.70 -11.09
N PRO A 120 0.16 -4.56 -10.86
CA PRO A 120 0.89 -3.33 -11.11
C PRO A 120 0.98 -2.93 -12.58
N TYR A 121 0.82 -3.87 -13.48
CA TYR A 121 0.98 -3.67 -14.92
C TYR A 121 -0.34 -3.58 -15.70
N LEU A 122 -1.49 -3.69 -15.01
CA LEU A 122 -2.86 -3.64 -15.60
C LEU A 122 -3.05 -4.67 -16.74
N ASN A 123 -2.48 -5.85 -16.58
CA ASN A 123 -2.45 -6.90 -17.62
C ASN A 123 -2.80 -8.29 -17.09
N ASP A 124 -3.43 -8.35 -15.92
CA ASP A 124 -3.88 -9.57 -15.25
C ASP A 124 -2.77 -10.60 -14.97
N THR A 125 -1.50 -10.15 -14.92
CA THR A 125 -0.37 -11.02 -14.53
C THR A 125 -0.22 -11.18 -13.03
N TYR A 126 -0.90 -10.35 -12.25
CA TYR A 126 -0.96 -10.40 -10.78
C TYR A 126 0.41 -10.51 -10.09
N ARG A 127 1.38 -9.74 -10.57
CA ARG A 127 2.76 -9.75 -10.05
C ARG A 127 2.86 -9.02 -8.71
N LEU A 128 2.28 -9.61 -7.68
CA LEU A 128 2.13 -9.04 -6.35
C LEU A 128 3.46 -8.52 -5.76
N ASN A 129 4.55 -9.29 -5.89
CA ASN A 129 5.85 -8.87 -5.37
C ASN A 129 6.39 -7.59 -6.04
N ASP A 130 6.09 -7.38 -7.32
CA ASP A 130 6.44 -6.15 -8.03
C ASP A 130 5.55 -5.00 -7.55
N GLY A 131 4.25 -5.25 -7.40
CA GLY A 131 3.30 -4.28 -6.87
C GLY A 131 3.68 -3.78 -5.47
N LEU A 132 4.06 -4.67 -4.57
CA LEU A 132 4.52 -4.33 -3.22
C LEU A 132 5.81 -3.47 -3.25
N ARG A 133 6.77 -3.81 -4.14
CA ARG A 133 7.98 -3.00 -4.30
C ARG A 133 7.69 -1.60 -4.83
N ILE A 134 6.83 -1.50 -5.86
CA ILE A 134 6.43 -0.22 -6.45
C ILE A 134 5.70 0.64 -5.44
N ALA A 135 4.75 0.08 -4.71
CA ALA A 135 3.97 0.79 -3.70
C ALA A 135 4.86 1.33 -2.58
N ARG A 136 5.73 0.50 -2.00
CA ARG A 136 6.64 0.91 -0.93
C ARG A 136 7.65 1.96 -1.39
N LYS A 137 8.23 1.78 -2.59
CA LYS A 137 9.14 2.77 -3.17
C LYS A 137 8.45 4.12 -3.36
N LEU A 138 7.23 4.12 -3.89
CA LEU A 138 6.45 5.34 -4.09
C LEU A 138 6.13 6.06 -2.78
N LEU A 139 5.76 5.31 -1.74
CA LEU A 139 5.52 5.89 -0.40
C LEU A 139 6.80 6.51 0.19
N SER A 140 7.94 5.83 0.03
CA SER A 140 9.23 6.40 0.42
C SER A 140 9.49 7.72 -0.30
N ASP A 141 9.29 7.77 -1.63
CA ASP A 141 9.51 8.99 -2.41
C ASP A 141 8.56 10.12 -2.01
N ILE A 142 7.27 9.84 -1.78
CA ILE A 142 6.27 10.83 -1.36
C ILE A 142 6.61 11.39 0.03
N ASN A 143 6.92 10.53 0.99
CA ASN A 143 7.24 10.97 2.35
C ASN A 143 8.57 11.76 2.39
N ASN A 144 9.57 11.36 1.60
CA ASN A 144 10.83 12.12 1.47
C ASN A 144 10.66 13.49 0.77
N LEU A 145 9.58 13.70 0.02
CA LEU A 145 9.19 15.05 -0.46
C LEU A 145 8.57 15.91 0.65
N GLY A 146 8.33 15.38 1.84
CA GLY A 146 7.64 16.07 2.93
C GLY A 146 6.11 16.07 2.78
N VAL A 147 5.54 15.09 2.08
CA VAL A 147 4.10 14.91 1.92
C VAL A 147 3.68 13.65 2.69
N PRO A 148 2.91 13.78 3.79
CA PRO A 148 2.44 12.63 4.54
C PRO A 148 1.38 11.86 3.75
N SER A 149 1.34 10.55 3.95
CA SER A 149 0.50 9.63 3.18
C SER A 149 -0.62 9.03 4.00
N ALA A 150 -1.80 8.90 3.38
CA ALA A 150 -2.95 8.19 3.91
C ALA A 150 -3.31 7.01 3.02
N GLY A 151 -3.49 5.83 3.62
CA GLY A 151 -3.86 4.59 2.92
C GLY A 151 -5.18 4.01 3.39
N GLU A 152 -5.66 3.02 2.64
CA GLU A 152 -6.76 2.15 3.05
C GLU A 152 -6.21 0.73 3.25
N PHE A 153 -6.57 0.12 4.38
CA PHE A 153 -6.19 -1.25 4.71
C PHE A 153 -7.39 -2.17 4.50
N LEU A 154 -7.31 -3.03 3.51
CA LEU A 154 -8.37 -3.96 3.11
C LEU A 154 -8.13 -5.39 3.61
N ASP A 155 -6.92 -5.68 4.08
CA ASP A 155 -6.51 -6.95 4.65
C ASP A 155 -5.50 -6.74 5.80
N MET A 156 -5.04 -7.83 6.40
CA MET A 156 -4.10 -7.79 7.53
C MET A 156 -2.63 -7.97 7.12
N ILE A 157 -2.35 -8.26 5.86
CA ILE A 157 -1.01 -8.60 5.35
C ILE A 157 -0.36 -7.37 4.73
N THR A 158 -1.04 -6.70 3.80
CA THR A 158 -0.54 -5.50 3.09
C THR A 158 -0.04 -4.39 4.03
N PRO A 159 -0.72 -4.09 5.16
CA PRO A 159 -0.21 -3.09 6.10
C PRO A 159 1.20 -3.35 6.61
N GLN A 160 1.61 -4.60 6.74
CA GLN A 160 2.94 -4.96 7.24
C GLN A 160 4.09 -4.50 6.32
N TYR A 161 3.77 -4.20 5.05
CA TYR A 161 4.73 -3.73 4.05
C TYR A 161 4.81 -2.20 3.95
N VAL A 162 3.81 -1.47 4.45
CA VAL A 162 3.66 -0.04 4.14
C VAL A 162 3.25 0.84 5.32
N ALA A 163 2.85 0.27 6.46
CA ALA A 163 2.27 1.03 7.57
C ALA A 163 3.24 2.04 8.20
N ASP A 164 4.54 1.82 8.12
CA ASP A 164 5.57 2.74 8.63
C ASP A 164 5.64 4.08 7.85
N PHE A 165 5.11 4.11 6.61
CA PHE A 165 4.98 5.32 5.80
C PHE A 165 3.57 5.97 5.87
N MET A 166 2.62 5.36 6.58
CA MET A 166 1.25 5.86 6.64
C MET A 166 1.03 6.75 7.85
N SER A 167 0.71 8.02 7.62
CA SER A 167 0.30 8.97 8.67
C SER A 167 -1.16 8.78 9.08
N TRP A 168 -2.01 8.31 8.16
CA TRP A 168 -3.42 7.98 8.38
C TRP A 168 -3.76 6.67 7.70
N GLY A 169 -4.48 5.80 8.39
CA GLY A 169 -4.97 4.53 7.84
C GLY A 169 -6.47 4.41 8.00
N ALA A 170 -7.20 4.24 6.90
CA ALA A 170 -8.61 3.87 6.92
C ALA A 170 -8.73 2.35 6.88
N ILE A 171 -9.51 1.77 7.80
CA ILE A 171 -9.82 0.33 7.78
C ILE A 171 -11.05 0.14 6.93
N GLY A 172 -10.88 -0.51 5.77
CA GLY A 172 -11.97 -0.83 4.88
C GLY A 172 -12.70 -2.10 5.33
N ALA A 173 -14.00 -1.98 5.56
CA ALA A 173 -14.84 -3.15 5.78
C ALA A 173 -15.26 -3.77 4.43
N ARG A 174 -15.26 -5.10 4.35
CA ARG A 174 -15.82 -5.88 3.24
C ARG A 174 -17.05 -6.65 3.72
#